data_72af1f2bfcdad15e49d11ec9857a5f53
#
_entry.id   72af1f2bfcdad15e49d11ec9857a5f53
#
_cell.length_a   1.000
_cell.length_b   1.000
_cell.length_c   1.000
_cell.angle_alpha   90.00
_cell.angle_beta   90.00
_cell.angle_gamma   90.00
#
_symmetry.space_group_name_H-M   'P 1'
#
loop_
_entity.id
_entity.type
_entity.pdbx_description
1 polymer ?
#
loop_
_entity_poly.entity_id
_entity_poly.type
_entity_poly.pdbx_seq_one_letter_code
_entity_poly.pdbx_strand_id
1 'polypeptide(L)'
;MIHKNAVGKTDPHRLSPVRGPSSELEAHKDSCSFDELPEYAAKVRSIKKEPYFAVDLFSGAGGLSLGLHRANFDVILACDIRNDSIMTHRHHFGGCSYECDLSKRKVINEISEQLNKCGEISLIAGGPPCQPFSRNIKWRKHNEEVSAQHQELNEDRRELWESFISIVEQVKPKAFLMENVTDIAQTGEQEIYRSIINRAEKAGYRINPKLIYAWQYGVPQLRPRLFISGTKINECAPMKWPKPKYDSVEEAVTLDEAISDLPPLTGGWRCEKWDEKFSYEGPKNDYQKLMRDWLDIDDEM
;
A
#
# COMPACT_ATOMS: atom_id res chain seq x y z
N MET A 1 23.07 -12.04 24.53
CA MET A 1 22.48 -13.27 25.13
C MET A 1 21.25 -13.64 24.31
N ILE A 2 21.38 -14.66 23.48
CA ILE A 2 20.29 -15.14 22.62
C ILE A 2 19.44 -16.06 23.49
N HIS A 3 18.16 -15.70 23.67
CA HIS A 3 17.22 -16.58 24.37
C HIS A 3 16.99 -17.85 23.53
N LYS A 4 17.61 -18.96 24.01
CA LYS A 4 17.19 -20.32 23.66
C LYS A 4 15.89 -20.59 24.41
N ASN A 5 14.74 -20.46 23.78
CA ASN A 5 13.50 -20.99 24.35
C ASN A 5 12.63 -21.60 23.24
N ALA A 6 12.37 -22.90 23.51
CA ALA A 6 11.27 -23.71 23.00
C ALA A 6 11.22 -23.93 21.49
N VAL A 7 12.02 -24.88 21.02
CA VAL A 7 11.73 -25.62 19.81
C VAL A 7 10.65 -26.66 20.14
N GLY A 8 9.37 -26.22 20.15
CA GLY A 8 8.26 -27.14 19.94
C GLY A 8 8.38 -27.65 18.50
N LYS A 9 7.96 -28.90 18.25
CA LYS A 9 7.94 -29.52 16.90
C LYS A 9 7.15 -28.62 15.94
N THR A 10 7.86 -27.68 15.30
CA THR A 10 7.29 -26.77 14.33
C THR A 10 7.46 -27.40 12.96
N ASP A 11 6.38 -27.35 12.17
CA ASP A 11 6.38 -27.64 10.75
C ASP A 11 7.63 -27.02 10.10
N PRO A 12 8.51 -27.83 9.46
CA PRO A 12 9.73 -27.32 8.83
C PRO A 12 9.47 -26.30 7.71
N HIS A 13 8.22 -26.16 7.25
CA HIS A 13 7.79 -25.19 6.24
C HIS A 13 7.19 -23.91 6.86
N ARG A 14 7.04 -23.84 8.19
CA ARG A 14 6.53 -22.62 8.83
C ARG A 14 7.67 -21.64 9.03
N LEU A 15 7.69 -20.59 8.23
CA LEU A 15 8.57 -19.45 8.39
C LEU A 15 8.27 -18.78 9.75
N SER A 16 9.10 -19.03 10.75
CA SER A 16 9.08 -18.20 11.95
C SER A 16 9.62 -16.82 11.56
N PRO A 17 8.94 -15.72 11.90
CA PRO A 17 9.48 -14.40 11.64
C PRO A 17 10.81 -14.28 12.39
N VAL A 18 11.90 -14.10 11.66
CA VAL A 18 13.19 -13.71 12.25
C VAL A 18 12.98 -12.29 12.74
N ARG A 19 12.80 -12.12 14.03
CA ARG A 19 12.88 -10.81 14.65
C ARG A 19 14.36 -10.46 14.74
N GLY A 20 14.82 -9.62 13.82
CA GLY A 20 16.06 -8.89 14.03
C GLY A 20 15.98 -8.03 15.30
N PRO A 21 17.10 -7.46 15.78
CA PRO A 21 17.05 -6.50 16.86
C PRO A 21 16.05 -5.41 16.47
N SER A 22 15.03 -5.19 17.31
CA SER A 22 14.13 -4.07 17.15
C SER A 22 14.92 -2.80 17.45
N SER A 23 15.53 -2.20 16.42
CA SER A 23 15.88 -0.79 16.53
C SER A 23 14.54 -0.06 16.54
N GLU A 24 14.25 0.70 17.58
CA GLU A 24 13.13 1.64 17.57
C GLU A 24 13.38 2.60 16.41
N LEU A 25 12.52 2.52 15.39
CA LEU A 25 12.58 3.45 14.26
C LEU A 25 12.12 4.81 14.77
N GLU A 26 13.00 5.81 14.72
CA GLU A 26 12.62 7.18 15.03
C GLU A 26 11.60 7.68 14.01
N ALA A 27 10.62 8.42 14.48
CA ALA A 27 9.62 9.04 13.62
C ALA A 27 10.26 10.11 12.74
N HIS A 28 9.72 10.29 11.53
CA HIS A 28 10.12 11.40 10.66
C HIS A 28 9.91 12.73 11.38
N LYS A 29 10.82 13.69 11.19
CA LYS A 29 10.81 15.01 11.86
C LYS A 29 9.51 15.81 11.68
N ASP A 30 8.80 15.60 10.58
CA ASP A 30 7.53 16.24 10.25
C ASP A 30 6.33 15.31 10.47
N SER A 31 6.45 14.25 11.29
CA SER A 31 5.31 13.44 11.68
C SER A 31 4.44 14.15 12.74
N CYS A 32 3.15 13.87 12.74
CA CYS A 32 2.20 14.36 13.71
C CYS A 32 1.31 13.23 14.24
N SER A 33 0.65 13.47 15.38
CA SER A 33 -0.41 12.60 15.89
C SER A 33 -1.71 12.77 15.09
N PHE A 34 -2.65 11.85 15.30
CA PHE A 34 -3.95 11.92 14.63
C PHE A 34 -4.77 13.16 15.04
N ASP A 35 -4.69 13.56 16.29
CA ASP A 35 -5.41 14.75 16.80
C ASP A 35 -4.83 16.06 16.24
N GLU A 36 -3.53 16.09 15.93
CA GLU A 36 -2.82 17.24 15.36
C GLU A 36 -2.95 17.33 13.81
N LEU A 37 -3.62 16.39 13.17
CA LEU A 37 -3.72 16.32 11.71
C LEU A 37 -4.25 17.63 11.06
N PRO A 38 -5.30 18.31 11.59
CA PRO A 38 -5.77 19.58 11.01
C PRO A 38 -4.73 20.70 11.12
N GLU A 39 -3.98 20.76 12.22
CA GLU A 39 -2.90 21.75 12.44
C GLU A 39 -1.73 21.48 11.50
N TYR A 40 -1.36 20.21 11.31
CA TYR A 40 -0.37 19.83 10.34
C TYR A 40 -0.78 20.24 8.91
N ALA A 41 -2.02 19.96 8.51
CA ALA A 41 -2.54 20.38 7.20
C ALA A 41 -2.52 21.91 7.03
N ALA A 42 -2.86 22.66 8.06
CA ALA A 42 -2.78 24.13 8.05
C ALA A 42 -1.33 24.62 7.92
N LYS A 43 -0.38 23.98 8.62
CA LYS A 43 1.05 24.27 8.49
C LYS A 43 1.53 24.05 7.05
N VAL A 44 1.19 22.92 6.43
CA VAL A 44 1.58 22.63 5.05
C VAL A 44 1.02 23.68 4.08
N ARG A 45 -0.24 24.10 4.24
CA ARG A 45 -0.82 25.19 3.43
C ARG A 45 -0.15 26.53 3.63
N SER A 46 0.39 26.81 4.80
CA SER A 46 1.13 28.06 5.04
C SER A 46 2.46 28.12 4.30
N ILE A 47 3.04 26.93 3.97
CA ILE A 47 4.33 26.80 3.30
C ILE A 47 4.13 26.64 1.79
N LYS A 48 3.14 25.82 1.38
CA LYS A 48 2.84 25.52 -0.04
C LYS A 48 1.56 26.27 -0.46
N LYS A 49 1.66 26.98 -1.59
CA LYS A 49 0.54 27.81 -2.08
C LYS A 49 -0.72 26.97 -2.40
N GLU A 50 -0.54 25.79 -3.00
CA GLU A 50 -1.63 24.88 -3.41
C GLU A 50 -1.19 23.43 -3.18
N PRO A 51 -1.20 22.93 -1.95
CA PRO A 51 -0.80 21.55 -1.68
C PRO A 51 -1.88 20.57 -2.21
N TYR A 52 -1.46 19.49 -2.81
CA TYR A 52 -2.34 18.37 -3.19
C TYR A 52 -2.37 17.36 -2.04
N PHE A 53 -3.31 17.49 -1.14
CA PHE A 53 -3.44 16.57 -0.02
C PHE A 53 -3.92 15.19 -0.45
N ALA A 54 -3.19 14.17 -0.02
CA ALA A 54 -3.55 12.77 -0.21
C ALA A 54 -3.69 12.02 1.11
N VAL A 55 -4.48 10.98 1.05
CA VAL A 55 -4.69 10.00 2.14
C VAL A 55 -4.40 8.62 1.59
N ASP A 56 -3.63 7.81 2.33
CA ASP A 56 -3.32 6.42 1.99
C ASP A 56 -3.98 5.47 2.99
N LEU A 57 -5.10 4.86 2.59
CA LEU A 57 -5.83 3.89 3.39
C LEU A 57 -5.32 2.47 3.11
N PHE A 58 -5.09 1.69 4.17
CA PHE A 58 -4.45 0.37 4.07
C PHE A 58 -3.01 0.48 3.55
N SER A 59 -2.28 1.47 4.06
CA SER A 59 -1.00 1.93 3.53
C SER A 59 0.13 0.91 3.60
N GLY A 60 0.04 -0.09 4.49
CA GLY A 60 1.18 -0.94 4.79
C GLY A 60 2.39 -0.11 5.22
N ALA A 61 3.57 -0.46 4.73
CA ALA A 61 4.81 0.28 5.00
C ALA A 61 4.98 1.56 4.14
N GLY A 62 4.02 1.89 3.25
CA GLY A 62 4.02 3.16 2.51
C GLY A 62 4.42 3.05 1.04
N GLY A 63 4.27 1.89 0.40
CA GLY A 63 4.59 1.75 -1.03
C GLY A 63 3.75 2.68 -1.92
N LEU A 64 2.45 2.82 -1.64
CA LEU A 64 1.58 3.74 -2.36
C LEU A 64 1.88 5.19 -1.98
N SER A 65 2.12 5.47 -0.69
CA SER A 65 2.54 6.79 -0.20
C SER A 65 3.81 7.28 -0.90
N LEU A 66 4.81 6.40 -1.13
CA LEU A 66 6.02 6.75 -1.88
C LEU A 66 5.68 7.21 -3.31
N GLY A 67 4.81 6.47 -4.00
CA GLY A 67 4.35 6.85 -5.34
C GLY A 67 3.59 8.18 -5.36
N LEU A 68 2.77 8.44 -4.34
CA LEU A 68 2.06 9.70 -4.18
C LEU A 68 3.00 10.88 -3.92
N HIS A 69 4.01 10.71 -3.07
CA HIS A 69 5.04 11.73 -2.85
C HIS A 69 5.81 12.06 -4.12
N ARG A 70 6.20 11.03 -4.90
CA ARG A 70 6.86 11.23 -6.20
C ARG A 70 5.98 11.94 -7.22
N ALA A 71 4.67 11.83 -7.08
CA ALA A 71 3.68 12.56 -7.88
C ALA A 71 3.32 13.94 -7.28
N ASN A 72 4.13 14.48 -6.37
CA ASN A 72 3.94 15.76 -5.69
C ASN A 72 2.66 15.88 -4.85
N PHE A 73 2.11 14.77 -4.37
CA PHE A 73 1.08 14.79 -3.35
C PHE A 73 1.68 14.91 -1.94
N ASP A 74 1.02 15.67 -1.10
CA ASP A 74 1.30 15.70 0.33
C ASP A 74 0.43 14.66 1.03
N VAL A 75 1.00 13.49 1.34
CA VAL A 75 0.29 12.44 2.09
C VAL A 75 0.18 12.88 3.54
N ILE A 76 -0.97 13.41 3.91
CA ILE A 76 -1.20 13.95 5.26
C ILE A 76 -1.63 12.88 6.26
N LEU A 77 -2.25 11.80 5.79
CA LEU A 77 -2.70 10.68 6.61
C LEU A 77 -2.45 9.34 5.91
N ALA A 78 -1.85 8.41 6.62
CA ALA A 78 -1.75 7.01 6.24
C ALA A 78 -2.32 6.12 7.35
N CYS A 79 -3.12 5.11 6.99
CA CYS A 79 -3.81 4.23 7.93
C CYS A 79 -3.49 2.76 7.64
N ASP A 80 -3.17 1.99 8.66
CA ASP A 80 -3.08 0.53 8.60
C ASP A 80 -3.37 -0.08 9.98
N ILE A 81 -3.78 -1.34 10.01
CA ILE A 81 -4.03 -2.07 11.27
C ILE A 81 -2.73 -2.62 11.89
N ARG A 82 -1.65 -2.73 11.10
CA ARG A 82 -0.42 -3.34 11.53
C ARG A 82 0.54 -2.30 12.09
N ASN A 83 0.88 -2.47 13.37
CA ASN A 83 1.83 -1.60 14.06
C ASN A 83 3.21 -1.55 13.37
N ASP A 84 3.77 -2.70 12.96
CA ASP A 84 5.06 -2.77 12.28
C ASP A 84 5.09 -2.01 10.94
N SER A 85 3.99 -2.04 10.20
CA SER A 85 3.80 -1.26 8.99
C SER A 85 3.74 0.23 9.28
N ILE A 86 2.94 0.64 10.25
CA ILE A 86 2.80 2.04 10.65
C ILE A 86 4.10 2.61 11.23
N MET A 87 4.87 1.83 12.00
CA MET A 87 6.19 2.26 12.47
C MET A 87 7.15 2.52 11.29
N THR A 88 7.17 1.64 10.29
CA THR A 88 7.97 1.82 9.08
C THR A 88 7.51 3.05 8.30
N HIS A 89 6.20 3.22 8.10
CA HIS A 89 5.65 4.38 7.41
C HIS A 89 6.01 5.69 8.13
N ARG A 90 5.82 5.75 9.45
CA ARG A 90 6.14 6.92 10.28
C ARG A 90 7.62 7.31 10.25
N HIS A 91 8.51 6.33 10.08
CA HIS A 91 9.94 6.60 9.94
C HIS A 91 10.28 7.30 8.63
N HIS A 92 9.65 6.89 7.54
CA HIS A 92 9.98 7.36 6.20
C HIS A 92 9.21 8.60 5.75
N PHE A 93 8.00 8.83 6.29
CA PHE A 93 7.09 9.85 5.78
C PHE A 93 6.66 10.83 6.88
N GLY A 94 6.52 12.10 6.50
CA GLY A 94 5.85 13.12 7.30
C GLY A 94 4.34 12.91 7.33
N GLY A 95 3.64 13.77 8.07
CA GLY A 95 2.20 13.64 8.28
C GLY A 95 1.83 12.62 9.36
N CYS A 96 0.59 12.21 9.38
CA CYS A 96 0.06 11.29 10.37
C CYS A 96 0.10 9.85 9.86
N SER A 97 0.84 8.98 10.55
CA SER A 97 0.79 7.53 10.38
C SER A 97 -0.04 6.93 11.52
N TYR A 98 -1.26 6.51 11.22
CA TYR A 98 -2.27 6.13 12.21
C TYR A 98 -2.54 4.62 12.19
N GLU A 99 -2.21 3.97 13.32
CA GLU A 99 -2.57 2.58 13.55
C GLU A 99 -4.05 2.49 13.90
N CYS A 100 -4.86 1.91 13.02
CA CYS A 100 -6.29 1.80 13.25
C CYS A 100 -6.93 0.63 12.49
N ASP A 101 -8.06 0.17 13.02
CA ASP A 101 -8.89 -0.86 12.39
C ASP A 101 -10.04 -0.20 11.59
N LEU A 102 -9.85 -0.14 10.28
CA LEU A 102 -10.82 0.41 9.33
C LEU A 102 -12.09 -0.45 9.18
N SER A 103 -12.21 -1.62 9.82
CA SER A 103 -13.48 -2.36 9.91
C SER A 103 -14.47 -1.69 10.87
N LYS A 104 -13.99 -0.83 11.76
CA LYS A 104 -14.80 -0.20 12.81
C LYS A 104 -15.44 1.09 12.31
N ARG A 105 -16.77 1.14 12.26
CA ARG A 105 -17.52 2.32 11.80
C ARG A 105 -17.20 3.60 12.59
N LYS A 106 -16.88 3.47 13.88
CA LYS A 106 -16.44 4.59 14.70
C LYS A 106 -15.16 5.21 14.14
N VAL A 107 -14.16 4.39 13.80
CA VAL A 107 -12.88 4.82 13.23
C VAL A 107 -13.08 5.50 11.87
N ILE A 108 -13.95 4.95 11.01
CA ILE A 108 -14.29 5.57 9.73
C ILE A 108 -14.84 6.99 9.91
N ASN A 109 -15.75 7.17 10.87
CA ASN A 109 -16.36 8.47 11.16
C ASN A 109 -15.31 9.45 11.73
N GLU A 110 -14.47 9.01 12.69
CA GLU A 110 -13.39 9.82 13.27
C GLU A 110 -12.39 10.30 12.20
N ILE A 111 -11.97 9.39 11.30
CA ILE A 111 -11.08 9.76 10.18
C ILE A 111 -11.76 10.78 9.27
N SER A 112 -13.01 10.54 8.89
CA SER A 112 -13.76 11.45 8.02
C SER A 112 -13.93 12.84 8.65
N GLU A 113 -14.22 12.90 9.94
CA GLU A 113 -14.33 14.17 10.69
C GLU A 113 -12.99 14.93 10.73
N GLN A 114 -11.89 14.25 11.00
CA GLN A 114 -10.56 14.89 11.01
C GLN A 114 -10.15 15.37 9.61
N LEU A 115 -10.37 14.57 8.58
CA LEU A 115 -10.08 14.97 7.20
C LEU A 115 -10.93 16.18 6.75
N ASN A 116 -12.20 16.25 7.14
CA ASN A 116 -13.06 17.40 6.85
C ASN A 116 -12.56 18.69 7.54
N LYS A 117 -11.92 18.61 8.69
CA LYS A 117 -11.25 19.76 9.34
C LYS A 117 -9.97 20.17 8.60
N CYS A 118 -9.32 19.24 7.90
CA CYS A 118 -8.14 19.55 7.08
C CYS A 118 -8.48 20.37 5.83
N GLY A 119 -9.76 20.54 5.48
CA GLY A 119 -10.22 21.20 4.26
C GLY A 119 -10.19 20.27 3.05
N GLU A 120 -9.99 20.83 1.85
CA GLU A 120 -10.09 20.06 0.62
C GLU A 120 -9.01 18.95 0.53
N ILE A 121 -9.46 17.72 0.28
CA ILE A 121 -8.62 16.55 0.02
C ILE A 121 -8.61 16.29 -1.48
N SER A 122 -7.41 16.27 -2.08
CA SER A 122 -7.26 16.05 -3.52
C SER A 122 -7.44 14.58 -3.90
N LEU A 123 -6.91 13.66 -3.07
CA LEU A 123 -6.93 12.23 -3.39
C LEU A 123 -7.08 11.37 -2.12
N ILE A 124 -7.99 10.41 -2.18
CA ILE A 124 -7.96 9.25 -1.27
C ILE A 124 -7.54 8.04 -2.07
N ALA A 125 -6.41 7.45 -1.69
CA ALA A 125 -5.87 6.23 -2.31
C ALA A 125 -5.82 5.09 -1.29
N GLY A 126 -5.74 3.85 -1.77
CA GLY A 126 -5.57 2.71 -0.90
C GLY A 126 -5.85 1.37 -1.54
N GLY A 127 -5.35 0.31 -0.89
CA GLY A 127 -5.54 -1.07 -1.30
C GLY A 127 -6.29 -1.88 -0.23
N PRO A 128 -7.63 -1.75 -0.12
CA PRO A 128 -8.38 -2.55 0.84
C PRO A 128 -8.15 -4.04 0.57
N PRO A 129 -7.80 -4.83 1.60
CA PRO A 129 -7.53 -6.25 1.41
C PRO A 129 -8.75 -6.98 0.89
N CYS A 130 -8.55 -7.72 -0.20
CA CYS A 130 -9.55 -8.58 -0.80
C CYS A 130 -9.30 -10.04 -0.36
N GLN A 131 -9.53 -10.34 0.91
CA GLN A 131 -9.58 -11.72 1.38
C GLN A 131 -11.06 -12.07 1.62
N PRO A 132 -11.57 -13.12 1.01
CA PRO A 132 -11.05 -14.47 0.78
C PRO A 132 -10.66 -14.82 -0.66
N PHE A 133 -10.49 -13.86 -1.57
CA PHE A 133 -10.37 -14.08 -3.02
C PHE A 133 -8.96 -14.35 -3.52
N SER A 134 -7.94 -14.19 -2.67
CA SER A 134 -6.58 -14.55 -3.03
C SER A 134 -6.47 -16.06 -3.30
N ARG A 135 -5.97 -16.44 -4.49
CA ARG A 135 -5.74 -17.84 -4.90
C ARG A 135 -4.98 -18.66 -3.86
N ASN A 136 -4.18 -18.01 -3.02
CA ASN A 136 -3.43 -18.64 -1.95
C ASN A 136 -4.29 -19.19 -0.80
N ILE A 137 -5.56 -18.77 -0.66
CA ILE A 137 -6.48 -19.30 0.36
C ILE A 137 -7.13 -20.59 -0.13
N LYS A 138 -7.36 -20.77 -1.44
CA LYS A 138 -7.89 -22.03 -1.98
C LYS A 138 -6.99 -23.23 -1.69
N TRP A 139 -5.67 -23.00 -1.57
CA TRP A 139 -4.69 -24.04 -1.21
C TRP A 139 -4.71 -24.43 0.29
N ARG A 140 -5.18 -23.55 1.18
CA ARG A 140 -5.27 -23.80 2.64
C ARG A 140 -6.55 -24.48 3.09
N LYS A 141 -7.57 -24.57 2.26
CA LYS A 141 -8.86 -25.22 2.63
C LYS A 141 -8.80 -26.75 2.80
N HIS A 142 -7.63 -27.36 2.67
CA HIS A 142 -7.46 -28.81 2.82
C HIS A 142 -7.20 -29.28 4.27
N ASN A 143 -7.14 -28.37 5.25
CA ASN A 143 -7.01 -28.71 6.68
C ASN A 143 -8.24 -28.17 7.43
N GLU A 144 -9.16 -29.06 7.77
CA GLU A 144 -10.52 -28.76 8.29
C GLU A 144 -10.56 -28.15 9.72
N GLU A 145 -9.46 -28.17 10.49
CA GLU A 145 -9.46 -27.69 11.88
C GLU A 145 -9.13 -26.19 12.04
N VAL A 146 -8.77 -25.47 10.98
CA VAL A 146 -8.45 -24.04 11.04
C VAL A 146 -9.64 -23.16 10.66
N SER A 147 -10.85 -23.78 10.46
CA SER A 147 -11.89 -23.16 9.65
C SER A 147 -12.80 -22.15 10.36
N ALA A 148 -13.10 -22.27 11.64
CA ALA A 148 -14.11 -21.41 12.29
C ALA A 148 -13.61 -20.01 12.62
N GLN A 149 -12.46 -19.87 13.29
CA GLN A 149 -11.85 -18.54 13.58
C GLN A 149 -11.39 -17.80 12.32
N HIS A 150 -11.00 -18.54 11.26
CA HIS A 150 -10.64 -17.94 9.98
C HIS A 150 -11.85 -17.55 9.13
N GLN A 151 -13.02 -18.13 9.33
CA GLN A 151 -14.24 -17.72 8.65
C GLN A 151 -14.76 -16.37 9.19
N GLU A 152 -14.79 -16.19 10.49
CA GLU A 152 -15.21 -14.95 11.13
C GLU A 152 -14.27 -13.77 10.75
N LEU A 153 -12.96 -13.98 10.82
CA LEU A 153 -11.96 -13.00 10.36
C LEU A 153 -12.02 -12.72 8.84
N ASN A 154 -12.53 -13.64 8.05
CA ASN A 154 -12.67 -13.48 6.61
C ASN A 154 -13.97 -12.77 6.22
N GLU A 155 -15.04 -12.87 7.01
CA GLU A 155 -16.27 -12.12 6.79
C GLU A 155 -16.06 -10.63 7.07
N ASP A 156 -15.44 -10.27 8.19
CA ASP A 156 -15.07 -8.88 8.51
C ASP A 156 -14.17 -8.22 7.43
N ARG A 157 -13.31 -9.01 6.78
CA ARG A 157 -12.41 -8.52 5.72
C ARG A 157 -13.05 -8.40 4.34
N ARG A 158 -14.20 -9.03 4.12
CA ARG A 158 -14.96 -8.88 2.86
C ARG A 158 -15.50 -7.47 2.69
N GLU A 159 -15.75 -6.77 3.78
CA GLU A 159 -16.41 -5.47 3.82
C GLU A 159 -15.44 -4.27 3.85
N LEU A 160 -14.10 -4.49 3.89
CA LEU A 160 -13.13 -3.40 3.99
C LEU A 160 -13.11 -2.47 2.77
N TRP A 161 -13.56 -2.94 1.60
CA TRP A 161 -13.82 -2.06 0.47
C TRP A 161 -14.95 -1.06 0.77
N GLU A 162 -15.93 -1.46 1.60
CA GLU A 162 -17.02 -0.57 2.03
C GLU A 162 -16.50 0.55 2.91
N SER A 163 -15.52 0.25 3.76
CA SER A 163 -14.85 1.25 4.59
C SER A 163 -14.17 2.33 3.74
N PHE A 164 -13.44 1.90 2.71
CA PHE A 164 -12.82 2.81 1.75
C PHE A 164 -13.85 3.72 1.09
N ILE A 165 -14.90 3.14 0.49
CA ILE A 165 -15.94 3.92 -0.20
C ILE A 165 -16.72 4.80 0.80
N SER A 166 -16.96 4.36 2.03
CA SER A 166 -17.64 5.16 3.05
C SER A 166 -16.84 6.41 3.42
N ILE A 167 -15.51 6.31 3.51
CA ILE A 167 -14.65 7.49 3.72
C ILE A 167 -14.70 8.42 2.51
N VAL A 168 -14.65 7.88 1.28
CA VAL A 168 -14.79 8.68 0.05
C VAL A 168 -16.13 9.42 0.00
N GLU A 169 -17.23 8.76 0.37
CA GLU A 169 -18.57 9.36 0.41
C GLU A 169 -18.71 10.48 1.44
N GLN A 170 -18.04 10.35 2.60
CA GLN A 170 -18.09 11.32 3.70
C GLN A 170 -17.15 12.53 3.49
N VAL A 171 -15.93 12.26 2.98
CA VAL A 171 -14.89 13.29 2.79
C VAL A 171 -15.06 14.00 1.44
N LYS A 172 -15.56 13.30 0.44
CA LYS A 172 -15.77 13.81 -0.92
C LYS A 172 -14.51 14.41 -1.56
N PRO A 173 -13.39 13.65 -1.63
CA PRO A 173 -12.15 14.13 -2.24
C PRO A 173 -12.38 14.48 -3.72
N LYS A 174 -11.44 15.24 -4.34
CA LYS A 174 -11.48 15.50 -5.81
C LYS A 174 -11.38 14.22 -6.64
N ALA A 175 -10.56 13.28 -6.16
CA ALA A 175 -10.38 11.96 -6.78
C ALA A 175 -10.18 10.87 -5.75
N PHE A 176 -10.39 9.63 -6.15
CA PHE A 176 -9.95 8.47 -5.40
C PHE A 176 -9.27 7.45 -6.31
N LEU A 177 -8.40 6.62 -5.73
CA LEU A 177 -7.72 5.53 -6.39
C LEU A 177 -7.73 4.29 -5.50
N MET A 178 -8.48 3.28 -5.87
CA MET A 178 -8.53 2.00 -5.17
C MET A 178 -7.74 0.95 -5.94
N GLU A 179 -6.78 0.29 -5.29
CA GLU A 179 -6.08 -0.89 -5.82
C GLU A 179 -6.71 -2.17 -5.29
N ASN A 180 -6.84 -3.17 -6.13
CA ASN A 180 -7.29 -4.50 -5.70
C ASN A 180 -6.74 -5.62 -6.61
N VAL A 181 -6.95 -6.87 -6.20
CA VAL A 181 -6.66 -8.03 -7.02
C VAL A 181 -7.66 -8.14 -8.18
N THR A 182 -7.24 -8.80 -9.27
CA THR A 182 -8.08 -8.98 -10.46
C THR A 182 -9.35 -9.77 -10.20
N ASP A 183 -9.31 -10.64 -9.20
CA ASP A 183 -10.39 -11.58 -8.90
C ASP A 183 -11.70 -10.87 -8.47
N ILE A 184 -11.62 -9.64 -7.96
CA ILE A 184 -12.80 -8.85 -7.58
C ILE A 184 -13.73 -8.54 -8.77
N ALA A 185 -13.19 -8.50 -9.98
CA ALA A 185 -13.96 -8.26 -11.21
C ALA A 185 -14.31 -9.56 -11.97
N GLN A 186 -13.92 -10.73 -11.45
CA GLN A 186 -14.17 -12.02 -12.09
C GLN A 186 -15.50 -12.65 -11.65
N THR A 187 -15.90 -13.71 -12.35
CA THR A 187 -17.14 -14.46 -12.10
C THR A 187 -17.30 -14.89 -10.64
N GLY A 188 -18.42 -14.49 -10.02
CA GLY A 188 -18.75 -14.76 -8.60
C GLY A 188 -18.55 -13.57 -7.66
N GLU A 189 -17.71 -12.59 -8.03
CA GLU A 189 -17.40 -11.41 -7.21
C GLU A 189 -17.81 -10.08 -7.88
N GLN A 190 -18.43 -10.17 -9.05
CA GLN A 190 -18.89 -8.98 -9.80
C GLN A 190 -19.87 -8.10 -9.01
N GLU A 191 -20.53 -8.65 -8.00
CA GLU A 191 -21.43 -7.89 -7.13
C GLU A 191 -20.69 -6.84 -6.32
N ILE A 192 -19.51 -7.18 -5.75
CA ILE A 192 -18.68 -6.24 -5.01
C ILE A 192 -18.17 -5.15 -5.94
N TYR A 193 -17.62 -5.53 -7.09
CA TYR A 193 -17.14 -4.58 -8.09
C TYR A 193 -18.26 -3.62 -8.53
N ARG A 194 -19.46 -4.16 -8.85
CA ARG A 194 -20.62 -3.33 -9.22
C ARG A 194 -21.08 -2.43 -8.07
N SER A 195 -21.02 -2.92 -6.84
CA SER A 195 -21.39 -2.13 -5.65
C SER A 195 -20.44 -0.94 -5.46
N ILE A 196 -19.13 -1.16 -5.63
CA ILE A 196 -18.13 -0.08 -5.58
C ILE A 196 -18.45 0.98 -6.64
N ILE A 197 -18.64 0.56 -7.91
CA ILE A 197 -18.96 1.47 -9.01
C ILE A 197 -20.24 2.26 -8.72
N ASN A 198 -21.34 1.56 -8.39
CA ASN A 198 -22.65 2.18 -8.15
C ASN A 198 -22.61 3.19 -6.99
N ARG A 199 -21.92 2.87 -5.90
CA ARG A 199 -21.79 3.80 -4.76
C ARG A 199 -20.98 5.04 -5.14
N ALA A 200 -19.86 4.86 -5.82
CA ALA A 200 -19.01 5.95 -6.24
C ALA A 200 -19.71 6.86 -7.28
N GLU A 201 -20.45 6.30 -8.25
CA GLU A 201 -21.25 7.08 -9.21
C GLU A 201 -22.36 7.88 -8.51
N LYS A 202 -23.08 7.26 -7.54
CA LYS A 202 -24.07 7.96 -6.71
C LYS A 202 -23.44 9.08 -5.87
N ALA A 203 -22.19 8.93 -5.46
CA ALA A 203 -21.44 9.96 -4.76
C ALA A 203 -20.90 11.08 -5.68
N GLY A 204 -21.17 11.02 -7.00
CA GLY A 204 -20.84 12.04 -7.97
C GLY A 204 -19.48 11.88 -8.65
N TYR A 205 -18.95 10.66 -8.69
CA TYR A 205 -17.68 10.37 -9.35
C TYR A 205 -17.87 9.74 -10.72
N ARG A 206 -17.03 10.15 -11.67
CA ARG A 206 -16.83 9.45 -12.94
C ARG A 206 -15.78 8.36 -12.72
N ILE A 207 -16.13 7.11 -13.01
CA ILE A 207 -15.28 5.95 -12.73
C ILE A 207 -14.52 5.53 -13.98
N ASN A 208 -13.24 5.21 -13.81
CA ASN A 208 -12.37 4.72 -14.87
C ASN A 208 -11.50 3.57 -14.35
N PRO A 209 -11.97 2.32 -14.39
CA PRO A 209 -11.20 1.16 -13.97
C PRO A 209 -10.16 0.77 -15.02
N LYS A 210 -9.03 0.23 -14.58
CA LYS A 210 -8.01 -0.33 -15.47
C LYS A 210 -7.28 -1.51 -14.82
N LEU A 211 -7.11 -2.56 -15.60
CA LEU A 211 -6.18 -3.63 -15.26
C LEU A 211 -4.76 -3.19 -15.64
N ILE A 212 -3.87 -3.22 -14.67
CA ILE A 212 -2.46 -2.83 -14.82
C ILE A 212 -1.58 -4.03 -14.50
N TYR A 213 -0.60 -4.29 -15.36
CA TYR A 213 0.47 -5.24 -15.12
C TYR A 213 1.72 -4.48 -14.69
N ALA A 214 2.25 -4.77 -13.50
CA ALA A 214 3.36 -4.01 -12.94
C ALA A 214 4.61 -4.02 -13.84
N TRP A 215 4.89 -5.14 -14.54
CA TRP A 215 6.02 -5.24 -15.46
C TRP A 215 5.97 -4.23 -16.60
N GLN A 216 4.76 -3.86 -17.06
CA GLN A 216 4.59 -2.85 -18.12
C GLN A 216 5.12 -1.46 -17.73
N TYR A 217 5.29 -1.22 -16.44
CA TYR A 217 5.76 0.04 -15.86
C TYR A 217 7.14 -0.08 -15.21
N GLY A 218 7.91 -1.11 -15.57
CA GLY A 218 9.29 -1.28 -15.13
C GLY A 218 9.48 -1.99 -13.79
N VAL A 219 8.43 -2.58 -13.23
CA VAL A 219 8.54 -3.41 -12.02
C VAL A 219 8.90 -4.84 -12.45
N PRO A 220 9.99 -5.46 -11.95
CA PRO A 220 10.41 -6.82 -12.33
C PRO A 220 9.53 -7.90 -11.69
N GLN A 221 8.21 -7.79 -11.90
CA GLN A 221 7.23 -8.69 -11.33
C GLN A 221 6.00 -8.84 -12.22
N LEU A 222 5.61 -10.08 -12.48
CA LEU A 222 4.32 -10.40 -13.10
C LEU A 222 3.18 -10.25 -12.10
N ARG A 223 2.76 -8.99 -11.88
CA ARG A 223 1.75 -8.62 -10.89
C ARG A 223 0.61 -7.85 -11.56
N PRO A 224 -0.49 -8.54 -11.95
CA PRO A 224 -1.71 -7.86 -12.40
C PRO A 224 -2.47 -7.28 -11.21
N ARG A 225 -2.96 -6.04 -11.36
CA ARG A 225 -3.81 -5.37 -10.38
C ARG A 225 -4.91 -4.59 -11.07
N LEU A 226 -6.10 -4.65 -10.48
CA LEU A 226 -7.21 -3.81 -10.89
C LEU A 226 -7.13 -2.50 -10.10
N PHE A 227 -7.06 -1.42 -10.82
CA PHE A 227 -7.22 -0.08 -10.25
C PHE A 227 -8.58 0.46 -10.61
N ILE A 228 -9.27 1.04 -9.63
CA ILE A 228 -10.54 1.73 -9.81
C ILE A 228 -10.30 3.19 -9.43
N SER A 229 -10.27 4.07 -10.42
CA SER A 229 -10.18 5.50 -10.17
C SER A 229 -11.53 6.17 -10.31
N GLY A 230 -11.79 7.16 -9.45
CA GLY A 230 -12.94 8.04 -9.56
C GLY A 230 -12.51 9.50 -9.53
N THR A 231 -13.03 10.30 -10.42
CA THR A 231 -12.83 11.77 -10.43
C THR A 231 -14.18 12.46 -10.30
N LYS A 232 -14.25 13.50 -9.48
CA LYS A 232 -15.47 14.26 -9.23
C LYS A 232 -16.01 14.87 -10.52
N ILE A 233 -17.27 14.58 -10.83
CA ILE A 233 -17.95 15.14 -12.01
C ILE A 233 -18.04 16.67 -11.85
N ASN A 234 -17.79 17.41 -12.93
CA ASN A 234 -17.82 18.89 -13.02
C ASN A 234 -16.68 19.62 -12.28
N GLU A 235 -15.86 18.94 -11.48
CA GLU A 235 -14.71 19.55 -10.79
C GLU A 235 -13.38 19.10 -11.38
N CYS A 236 -13.31 17.86 -11.89
CA CYS A 236 -12.10 17.26 -12.40
C CYS A 236 -12.25 16.70 -13.81
N ALA A 237 -11.18 16.79 -14.59
CA ALA A 237 -11.08 16.07 -15.85
C ALA A 237 -11.10 14.55 -15.62
N PRO A 238 -11.54 13.73 -16.58
CA PRO A 238 -11.40 12.29 -16.50
C PRO A 238 -9.94 11.89 -16.33
N MET A 239 -9.67 10.95 -15.42
CA MET A 239 -8.32 10.41 -15.25
C MET A 239 -7.85 9.76 -16.55
N LYS A 240 -6.61 10.05 -16.93
CA LYS A 240 -5.92 9.38 -18.03
C LYS A 240 -4.89 8.44 -17.45
N TRP A 241 -4.98 7.17 -17.82
CA TRP A 241 -3.97 6.21 -17.43
C TRP A 241 -2.68 6.43 -18.20
N PRO A 242 -1.53 6.31 -17.54
CA PRO A 242 -0.23 6.40 -18.22
C PRO A 242 -0.11 5.28 -19.26
N LYS A 243 0.64 5.55 -20.32
CA LYS A 243 0.97 4.51 -21.30
C LYS A 243 1.97 3.53 -20.68
N PRO A 244 1.87 2.23 -20.98
CA PRO A 244 2.91 1.28 -20.64
C PRO A 244 4.26 1.71 -21.21
N LYS A 245 5.34 1.45 -20.47
CA LYS A 245 6.71 1.61 -20.94
C LYS A 245 7.16 0.42 -21.78
N TYR A 246 6.65 -0.77 -21.45
CA TYR A 246 6.98 -2.03 -22.14
C TYR A 246 5.71 -2.66 -22.69
N ASP A 247 5.76 -3.10 -23.94
CA ASP A 247 4.63 -3.70 -24.64
C ASP A 247 4.67 -5.24 -24.57
N SER A 248 5.85 -5.83 -24.35
CA SER A 248 6.02 -7.28 -24.20
C SER A 248 6.80 -7.66 -22.94
N VAL A 249 6.60 -8.88 -22.45
CA VAL A 249 7.31 -9.39 -21.25
C VAL A 249 8.81 -9.55 -21.50
N GLU A 250 9.18 -9.83 -22.74
CA GLU A 250 10.57 -10.01 -23.17
C GLU A 250 11.39 -8.71 -23.07
N GLU A 251 10.73 -7.56 -23.15
CA GLU A 251 11.36 -6.23 -23.01
C GLU A 251 11.36 -5.73 -21.56
N ALA A 252 10.61 -6.39 -20.68
CA ALA A 252 10.46 -5.96 -19.31
C ALA A 252 11.74 -6.15 -18.49
N VAL A 253 11.90 -5.32 -17.45
CA VAL A 253 12.99 -5.46 -16.49
C VAL A 253 12.95 -6.85 -15.86
N THR A 254 14.05 -7.57 -15.92
CA THR A 254 14.18 -8.91 -15.37
C THR A 254 14.55 -8.88 -13.88
N LEU A 255 14.35 -9.99 -13.19
CA LEU A 255 14.80 -10.12 -11.81
C LEU A 255 16.31 -10.03 -11.70
N ASP A 256 17.04 -10.57 -12.66
CA ASP A 256 18.52 -10.50 -12.72
C ASP A 256 18.99 -9.04 -12.82
N GLU A 257 18.41 -8.26 -13.72
CA GLU A 257 18.70 -6.82 -13.81
C GLU A 257 18.41 -6.07 -12.51
N ALA A 258 17.42 -6.50 -11.74
CA ALA A 258 17.02 -5.80 -10.52
C ALA A 258 17.92 -6.10 -9.31
N ILE A 259 18.43 -7.33 -9.17
CA ILE A 259 19.08 -7.78 -7.93
C ILE A 259 20.44 -8.46 -8.10
N SER A 260 20.99 -8.57 -9.32
CA SER A 260 22.30 -9.24 -9.55
C SER A 260 23.51 -8.50 -8.96
N ASP A 261 23.31 -7.29 -8.48
CA ASP A 261 24.30 -6.52 -7.69
C ASP A 261 24.38 -6.97 -6.22
N LEU A 262 23.33 -7.60 -5.72
CA LEU A 262 23.31 -8.03 -4.33
C LEU A 262 24.24 -9.24 -4.12
N PRO A 263 24.93 -9.30 -2.97
CA PRO A 263 25.81 -10.43 -2.68
C PRO A 263 25.01 -11.73 -2.57
N PRO A 264 25.57 -12.87 -3.07
CA PRO A 264 24.89 -14.14 -2.98
C PRO A 264 24.78 -14.61 -1.54
N LEU A 265 23.61 -15.09 -1.13
CA LEU A 265 23.42 -15.72 0.15
C LEU A 265 23.99 -17.14 0.10
N THR A 266 25.14 -17.35 0.74
CA THR A 266 25.72 -18.68 0.91
C THR A 266 25.11 -19.35 2.14
N GLY A 267 24.53 -20.56 1.99
CA GLY A 267 23.92 -21.30 3.10
C GLY A 267 22.40 -21.23 3.20
N GLY A 268 21.73 -20.71 2.17
CA GLY A 268 20.27 -20.60 2.10
C GLY A 268 19.72 -19.35 2.82
N TRP A 269 18.40 -19.21 2.80
CA TRP A 269 17.69 -18.03 3.31
C TRP A 269 17.75 -17.87 4.85
N ARG A 270 18.26 -18.87 5.60
CA ARG A 270 18.56 -18.79 7.03
C ARG A 270 20.07 -18.65 7.18
N CYS A 271 20.58 -17.44 7.13
CA CYS A 271 21.96 -17.17 7.50
C CYS A 271 22.07 -17.26 9.04
N GLU A 272 22.79 -18.24 9.55
CA GLU A 272 23.04 -18.36 10.99
C GLU A 272 24.05 -17.33 11.50
N LYS A 273 24.78 -16.70 10.60
CA LYS A 273 25.82 -15.70 10.90
C LYS A 273 25.53 -14.39 10.21
N TRP A 274 24.66 -13.60 10.82
CA TRP A 274 24.38 -12.21 10.37
C TRP A 274 25.60 -11.27 10.53
N ASP A 275 26.67 -11.74 11.19
CA ASP A 275 27.89 -10.95 11.46
C ASP A 275 28.90 -11.00 10.31
N GLU A 276 28.73 -11.82 9.30
CA GLU A 276 29.57 -11.78 8.11
C GLU A 276 29.20 -10.56 7.27
N LYS A 277 30.11 -9.59 7.22
CA LYS A 277 30.00 -8.43 6.33
C LYS A 277 30.11 -8.93 4.88
N PHE A 278 28.98 -9.03 4.21
CA PHE A 278 28.98 -9.22 2.77
C PHE A 278 29.53 -7.93 2.10
N SER A 279 30.53 -8.08 1.25
CA SER A 279 31.01 -6.97 0.46
C SER A 279 29.97 -6.63 -0.61
N TYR A 280 29.35 -5.47 -0.52
CA TYR A 280 28.52 -4.93 -1.56
C TYR A 280 29.36 -4.08 -2.50
N GLU A 281 29.46 -4.49 -3.77
CA GLU A 281 30.31 -3.86 -4.78
C GLU A 281 29.63 -2.65 -5.47
N GLY A 282 28.35 -2.45 -5.21
CA GLY A 282 27.55 -1.40 -5.82
C GLY A 282 26.71 -1.86 -7.01
N PRO A 283 25.81 -0.99 -7.50
CA PRO A 283 24.92 -1.29 -8.61
C PRO A 283 25.71 -1.44 -9.93
N LYS A 284 25.27 -2.40 -10.78
CA LYS A 284 25.92 -2.76 -12.05
C LYS A 284 25.21 -2.19 -13.28
N ASN A 285 23.99 -1.71 -13.13
CA ASN A 285 23.18 -1.12 -14.20
C ASN A 285 22.34 0.05 -13.69
N ASP A 286 21.69 0.79 -14.59
CA ASP A 286 20.95 2.00 -14.24
C ASP A 286 19.69 1.71 -13.42
N TYR A 287 19.02 0.58 -13.66
CA TYR A 287 17.89 0.17 -12.83
C TYR A 287 18.32 -0.05 -11.37
N GLN A 288 19.45 -0.71 -11.14
CA GLN A 288 20.00 -0.92 -9.79
C GLN A 288 20.44 0.41 -9.17
N LYS A 289 21.08 1.31 -9.92
CA LYS A 289 21.44 2.64 -9.43
C LYS A 289 20.19 3.40 -8.95
N LEU A 290 19.14 3.40 -9.76
CA LEU A 290 17.86 4.01 -9.41
C LEU A 290 17.26 3.39 -8.12
N MET A 291 17.27 2.07 -8.02
CA MET A 291 16.71 1.35 -6.85
C MET A 291 17.57 1.45 -5.59
N ARG A 292 18.83 1.87 -5.69
CA ARG A 292 19.75 2.08 -4.57
C ARG A 292 19.98 3.58 -4.27
N ASP A 293 19.13 4.44 -4.80
CA ASP A 293 19.21 5.91 -4.66
C ASP A 293 20.54 6.53 -5.17
N TRP A 294 21.16 5.92 -6.19
CA TRP A 294 22.38 6.42 -6.84
C TRP A 294 22.10 7.26 -8.09
N LEU A 295 20.85 7.29 -8.53
CA LEU A 295 20.33 8.16 -9.60
C LEU A 295 19.06 8.84 -9.11
N ASP A 296 18.93 10.12 -9.37
CA ASP A 296 17.67 10.84 -9.17
C ASP A 296 16.66 10.43 -10.25
N ILE A 297 15.41 10.24 -9.84
CA ILE A 297 14.33 9.77 -10.72
C ILE A 297 13.99 10.80 -11.80
N ASP A 298 14.31 12.07 -11.55
CA ASP A 298 14.00 13.18 -12.46
C ASP A 298 14.91 13.24 -13.70
N ASP A 299 15.99 12.46 -13.72
CA ASP A 299 16.97 12.52 -14.82
C ASP A 299 16.63 11.63 -16.04
N GLU A 300 15.61 10.73 -15.96
CA GLU A 300 15.35 9.75 -17.05
C GLU A 300 13.87 9.41 -17.34
N MET A 301 12.88 10.22 -16.93
CA MET A 301 11.48 9.95 -17.34
C MET A 301 10.92 11.01 -18.27
#